data_75732c4dad9eafb4174fdde6f13064f6
#
_entry.id   75732c4dad9eafb4174fdde6f13064f6
#
_cell.length_a   1.000
_cell.length_b   1.000
_cell.length_c   1.000
_cell.angle_alpha   90.00
_cell.angle_beta   90.00
_cell.angle_gamma   90.00
#
_symmetry.space_group_name_H-M   'P 1'
#
loop_
_entity.id
_entity.type
_entity.pdbx_description
1 polymer ?
#
loop_
_entity_poly.entity_id
_entity_poly.type
_entity_poly.pdbx_seq_one_letter_code
_entity_poly.pdbx_strand_id
1 'polypeptide(L)'
;MLSYRHAFHAGNHADVLKHAVLIALLRYLTQKDAAAMYIDTHAGAGVYALDGAYATKNAEYDSGIGRLWNRKDLPPPLADYVTQVRALNPSGRMRYYPGSPYCAERLLRQHDRLRLFELHPSDARILQDNFRKLEAHVAAQGVRTGGRGTRILVNKGDGFAGLKALLPPPSRRGLVLLDPPYEDKLDYRRVQETLKDALSRFATGIYAVWYPLLQRMESRQLADRLKRLPASSWLHVTLSISSPTPDGFGLHSSGMFILNPPWTLEPMLRGMMPYLVTVLGTDAGAHFTLETGTPIAPGQRRASVQRSS
;
A
#
# COMPACT_ATOMS: atom_id res chain seq x y z
N MET A 1 3.46 4.20 23.30
CA MET A 1 3.82 5.55 22.78
C MET A 1 4.01 5.38 21.29
N LEU A 2 3.23 6.09 20.44
CA LEU A 2 3.36 6.00 18.99
C LEU A 2 4.66 6.72 18.58
N SER A 3 5.74 5.98 18.36
CA SER A 3 7.07 6.54 18.03
C SER A 3 7.34 6.51 16.52
N TYR A 4 6.71 5.60 15.78
CA TYR A 4 6.89 5.46 14.35
C TYR A 4 6.43 6.71 13.59
N ARG A 5 7.31 7.20 12.73
CA ARG A 5 7.00 8.26 11.77
C ARG A 5 7.47 7.82 10.40
N HIS A 6 6.52 7.63 9.50
CA HIS A 6 6.81 7.20 8.13
C HIS A 6 7.71 8.19 7.36
N ALA A 7 7.75 9.44 7.78
CA ALA A 7 8.61 10.46 7.17
C ALA A 7 10.10 10.10 7.10
N PHE A 8 10.61 9.21 7.97
CA PHE A 8 11.99 8.71 7.91
C PHE A 8 12.22 7.71 6.78
N HIS A 9 11.18 7.01 6.33
CA HIS A 9 11.24 5.86 5.44
C HIS A 9 10.57 6.14 4.09
N ALA A 10 9.97 7.33 3.93
CA ALA A 10 9.19 7.69 2.76
C ALA A 10 10.01 7.56 1.47
N GLY A 11 9.50 6.80 0.51
CA GLY A 11 10.12 6.57 -0.79
C GLY A 11 11.19 5.48 -0.82
N ASN A 12 11.41 4.72 0.26
CA ASN A 12 12.32 3.58 0.26
C ASN A 12 11.80 2.43 -0.63
N HIS A 13 12.58 1.35 -0.74
CA HIS A 13 12.23 0.17 -1.56
C HIS A 13 10.89 -0.47 -1.17
N ALA A 14 10.52 -0.41 0.12
CA ALA A 14 9.27 -0.98 0.61
C ALA A 14 8.07 -0.14 0.16
N ASP A 15 8.19 1.18 0.17
CA ASP A 15 7.22 2.09 -0.41
C ASP A 15 7.10 1.93 -1.93
N VAL A 16 8.21 1.69 -2.63
CA VAL A 16 8.18 1.41 -4.08
C VAL A 16 7.29 0.20 -4.37
N LEU A 17 7.50 -0.91 -3.68
CA LEU A 17 6.65 -2.10 -3.84
C LEU A 17 5.19 -1.79 -3.49
N LYS A 18 4.95 -1.22 -2.31
CA LYS A 18 3.60 -0.92 -1.80
C LYS A 18 2.81 -0.03 -2.76
N HIS A 19 3.41 1.08 -3.17
CA HIS A 19 2.69 2.06 -4.00
C HIS A 19 2.56 1.61 -5.45
N ALA A 20 3.51 0.88 -6.02
CA ALA A 20 3.35 0.28 -7.35
C ALA A 20 2.18 -0.72 -7.38
N VAL A 21 2.08 -1.59 -6.38
CA VAL A 21 0.94 -2.52 -6.24
C VAL A 21 -0.37 -1.75 -6.00
N LEU A 22 -0.37 -0.78 -5.10
CA LEU A 22 -1.57 0.04 -4.82
C LEU A 22 -2.09 0.75 -6.08
N ILE A 23 -1.21 1.38 -6.85
CA ILE A 23 -1.57 2.06 -8.11
C ILE A 23 -2.20 1.09 -9.10
N ALA A 24 -1.64 -0.11 -9.24
CA ALA A 24 -2.21 -1.13 -10.12
C ALA A 24 -3.63 -1.56 -9.67
N LEU A 25 -3.83 -1.74 -8.36
CA LEU A 25 -5.14 -2.07 -7.79
C LEU A 25 -6.16 -0.93 -8.00
N LEU A 26 -5.74 0.32 -7.83
CA LEU A 26 -6.58 1.50 -8.07
C LEU A 26 -6.93 1.65 -9.56
N ARG A 27 -5.97 1.45 -10.46
CA ARG A 27 -6.21 1.44 -11.92
C ARG A 27 -7.25 0.39 -12.31
N TYR A 28 -7.14 -0.82 -11.76
CA TYR A 28 -8.16 -1.84 -11.98
C TYR A 28 -9.54 -1.42 -11.42
N LEU A 29 -9.56 -0.89 -10.19
CA LEU A 29 -10.80 -0.49 -9.54
C LEU A 29 -11.55 0.58 -10.34
N THR A 30 -10.83 1.48 -11.02
CA THR A 30 -11.38 2.59 -11.80
C THR A 30 -11.71 2.25 -13.26
N GLN A 31 -11.44 1.03 -13.74
CA GLN A 31 -11.80 0.62 -15.11
C GLN A 31 -13.32 0.60 -15.36
N LYS A 32 -14.10 0.22 -14.35
CA LYS A 32 -15.56 0.25 -14.42
C LYS A 32 -16.07 1.61 -13.97
N ASP A 33 -17.05 2.17 -14.66
CA ASP A 33 -17.60 3.48 -14.33
C ASP A 33 -18.38 3.52 -13.01
N ALA A 34 -18.83 2.39 -12.49
CA ALA A 34 -19.50 2.32 -11.20
C ALA A 34 -18.60 2.79 -10.06
N ALA A 35 -19.17 3.59 -9.15
CA ALA A 35 -18.46 4.16 -7.99
C ALA A 35 -17.72 3.10 -7.16
N ALA A 36 -16.61 3.50 -6.57
CA ALA A 36 -15.81 2.65 -5.69
C ALA A 36 -15.43 3.39 -4.41
N MET A 37 -15.02 2.63 -3.39
CA MET A 37 -14.51 3.17 -2.14
C MET A 37 -13.09 2.65 -1.89
N TYR A 38 -12.18 3.57 -1.63
CA TYR A 38 -10.85 3.27 -1.09
C TYR A 38 -10.86 3.55 0.41
N ILE A 39 -10.34 2.62 1.18
CA ILE A 39 -10.18 2.73 2.63
C ILE A 39 -8.72 2.50 2.97
N ASP A 40 -8.12 3.47 3.66
CA ASP A 40 -6.76 3.40 4.17
C ASP A 40 -6.80 3.38 5.69
N THR A 41 -6.37 2.29 6.30
CA THR A 41 -6.46 2.13 7.75
C THR A 41 -5.30 2.80 8.50
N HIS A 42 -4.21 3.16 7.81
CA HIS A 42 -3.01 3.78 8.38
C HIS A 42 -2.43 4.79 7.37
N ALA A 43 -3.15 5.89 7.20
CA ALA A 43 -2.96 6.81 6.08
C ALA A 43 -1.69 7.69 6.19
N GLY A 44 -1.08 7.79 7.37
CA GLY A 44 0.06 8.66 7.60
C GLY A 44 -0.24 10.14 7.36
N ALA A 45 0.78 10.92 7.04
CA ALA A 45 0.65 12.35 6.74
C ALA A 45 0.18 12.65 5.29
N GLY A 46 0.12 11.63 4.43
CA GLY A 46 -0.34 11.72 3.04
C GLY A 46 0.70 12.25 2.05
N VAL A 47 1.53 13.20 2.44
CA VAL A 47 2.65 13.74 1.63
C VAL A 47 3.86 13.97 2.54
N TYR A 48 5.03 13.62 2.05
CA TYR A 48 6.29 13.70 2.79
C TYR A 48 7.30 14.57 2.06
N ALA A 49 7.91 15.53 2.79
CA ALA A 49 8.99 16.35 2.27
C ALA A 49 10.31 15.58 2.38
N LEU A 50 10.97 15.33 1.24
CA LEU A 50 12.24 14.59 1.17
C LEU A 50 13.46 15.45 1.50
N ASP A 51 13.32 16.78 1.43
CA ASP A 51 14.31 17.77 1.88
C ASP A 51 14.12 18.19 3.35
N GLY A 52 13.18 17.56 4.05
CA GLY A 52 12.92 17.81 5.47
C GLY A 52 13.92 17.11 6.39
N ALA A 53 14.08 17.61 7.62
CA ALA A 53 15.04 17.09 8.60
C ALA A 53 14.88 15.60 8.94
N TYR A 54 13.69 15.05 8.79
CA TYR A 54 13.42 13.63 9.00
C TYR A 54 13.90 12.75 7.84
N ALA A 55 13.59 13.15 6.61
CA ALA A 55 13.95 12.38 5.42
C ALA A 55 15.45 12.46 5.09
N THR A 56 16.08 13.61 5.33
CA THR A 56 17.52 13.80 5.07
C THR A 56 18.41 13.06 6.06
N LYS A 57 17.91 12.70 7.23
CA LYS A 57 18.69 11.98 8.25
C LYS A 57 19.12 10.60 7.77
N ASN A 58 18.24 9.88 7.06
CA ASN A 58 18.49 8.51 6.58
C ASN A 58 18.57 8.43 5.05
N ALA A 59 18.01 9.40 4.31
CA ALA A 59 17.97 9.47 2.85
C ALA A 59 17.54 8.16 2.16
N GLU A 60 16.64 7.37 2.82
CA GLU A 60 16.23 6.05 2.32
C GLU A 60 15.56 6.11 0.95
N TYR A 61 14.97 7.27 0.58
CA TYR A 61 14.40 7.49 -0.74
C TYR A 61 15.43 7.38 -1.88
N ASP A 62 16.72 7.65 -1.62
CA ASP A 62 17.78 7.54 -2.63
C ASP A 62 17.99 6.10 -3.09
N SER A 63 17.85 5.14 -2.16
CA SER A 63 17.93 3.70 -2.44
C SER A 63 16.61 3.10 -2.96
N GLY A 64 15.51 3.84 -2.91
CA GLY A 64 14.18 3.48 -3.37
C GLY A 64 13.79 4.21 -4.66
N ILE A 65 12.85 5.15 -4.52
CA ILE A 65 12.32 5.95 -5.66
C ILE A 65 13.44 6.71 -6.38
N GLY A 66 14.50 7.12 -5.70
CA GLY A 66 15.65 7.82 -6.30
C GLY A 66 16.30 7.02 -7.43
N ARG A 67 16.42 5.70 -7.26
CA ARG A 67 16.95 4.79 -8.29
C ARG A 67 16.05 4.66 -9.54
N LEU A 68 14.77 4.99 -9.41
CA LEU A 68 13.81 4.93 -10.51
C LEU A 68 13.58 6.30 -11.17
N TRP A 69 13.89 7.40 -10.47
CA TRP A 69 13.48 8.74 -10.82
C TRP A 69 13.86 9.19 -12.23
N ASN A 70 15.10 8.95 -12.64
CA ASN A 70 15.63 9.40 -13.94
C ASN A 70 15.66 8.30 -15.02
N ARG A 71 15.11 7.11 -14.73
CA ARG A 71 15.12 6.01 -15.68
C ARG A 71 14.11 6.20 -16.80
N LYS A 72 14.51 5.79 -18.01
CA LYS A 72 13.67 5.86 -19.22
C LYS A 72 13.21 4.47 -19.69
N ASP A 73 13.75 3.42 -19.10
CA ASP A 73 13.53 2.01 -19.42
C ASP A 73 12.54 1.33 -18.45
N LEU A 74 11.75 2.11 -17.73
CA LEU A 74 10.81 1.58 -16.74
C LEU A 74 9.73 0.72 -17.38
N PRO A 75 9.46 -0.48 -16.86
CA PRO A 75 8.23 -1.20 -17.20
C PRO A 75 6.99 -0.35 -16.95
N PRO A 76 5.90 -0.52 -17.74
CA PRO A 76 4.73 0.35 -17.68
C PRO A 76 4.16 0.59 -16.27
N PRO A 77 4.04 -0.42 -15.36
CA PRO A 77 3.55 -0.19 -14.00
C PRO A 77 4.46 0.73 -13.17
N LEU A 78 5.79 0.62 -13.35
CA LEU A 78 6.75 1.49 -12.66
C LEU A 78 6.79 2.88 -13.28
N ALA A 79 6.60 3.01 -14.59
CA ALA A 79 6.46 4.30 -15.25
C ALA A 79 5.21 5.05 -14.74
N ASP A 80 4.08 4.35 -14.54
CA ASP A 80 2.88 4.93 -13.94
C ASP A 80 3.15 5.37 -12.49
N TYR A 81 3.77 4.52 -11.68
CA TYR A 81 4.16 4.87 -10.31
C TYR A 81 5.04 6.12 -10.26
N VAL A 82 6.12 6.16 -11.04
CA VAL A 82 7.02 7.34 -11.09
C VAL A 82 6.27 8.58 -11.58
N THR A 83 5.32 8.43 -12.49
CA THR A 83 4.45 9.53 -12.94
C THR A 83 3.62 10.11 -11.80
N GLN A 84 3.08 9.27 -10.89
CA GLN A 84 2.35 9.77 -9.72
C GLN A 84 3.28 10.56 -8.78
N VAL A 85 4.52 10.11 -8.58
CA VAL A 85 5.50 10.84 -7.77
C VAL A 85 5.90 12.16 -8.45
N ARG A 86 6.13 12.16 -9.76
CA ARG A 86 6.48 13.37 -10.54
C ARG A 86 5.39 14.44 -10.49
N ALA A 87 4.15 14.04 -10.42
CA ALA A 87 3.04 14.99 -10.36
C ALA A 87 3.06 15.89 -9.11
N LEU A 88 3.70 15.44 -8.02
CA LEU A 88 3.99 16.28 -6.85
C LEU A 88 5.20 17.19 -7.02
N ASN A 89 5.98 16.97 -8.09
CA ASN A 89 7.30 17.58 -8.30
C ASN A 89 7.40 18.23 -9.69
N PRO A 90 6.53 19.23 -10.01
CA PRO A 90 6.43 19.80 -11.35
C PRO A 90 7.71 20.53 -11.80
N SER A 91 8.58 20.92 -10.85
CA SER A 91 9.89 21.51 -11.18
C SER A 91 10.91 20.51 -11.70
N GLY A 92 10.58 19.20 -11.73
CA GLY A 92 11.49 18.13 -12.10
C GLY A 92 12.46 17.70 -10.99
N ARG A 93 12.59 18.48 -9.91
CA ARG A 93 13.37 18.09 -8.72
C ARG A 93 12.48 17.34 -7.74
N MET A 94 12.89 16.15 -7.32
CA MET A 94 12.17 15.33 -6.34
C MET A 94 12.32 15.94 -4.93
N ARG A 95 11.27 16.60 -4.45
CA ARG A 95 11.20 17.26 -3.13
C ARG A 95 10.12 16.65 -2.24
N TYR A 96 9.10 16.08 -2.86
CA TYR A 96 7.94 15.53 -2.16
C TYR A 96 7.69 14.10 -2.61
N TYR A 97 7.25 13.28 -1.68
CA TYR A 97 6.85 11.91 -1.92
C TYR A 97 5.38 11.69 -1.53
N PRO A 98 4.57 11.09 -2.42
CA PRO A 98 3.16 10.78 -2.12
C PRO A 98 3.06 9.57 -1.20
N GLY A 99 2.28 9.68 -0.13
CA GLY A 99 1.76 8.53 0.59
C GLY A 99 0.61 7.86 -0.16
N SER A 100 0.17 6.70 0.35
CA SER A 100 -0.96 5.94 -0.21
C SER A 100 -2.23 6.77 -0.41
N PRO A 101 -2.64 7.68 0.53
CA PRO A 101 -3.85 8.48 0.34
C PRO A 101 -3.78 9.43 -0.85
N TYR A 102 -2.59 10.01 -1.09
CA TYR A 102 -2.40 10.92 -2.21
C TYR A 102 -2.38 10.17 -3.55
N CYS A 103 -1.74 9.00 -3.60
CA CYS A 103 -1.80 8.12 -4.77
C CYS A 103 -3.25 7.74 -5.10
N ALA A 104 -4.04 7.42 -4.07
CA ALA A 104 -5.45 7.07 -4.24
C ALA A 104 -6.29 8.25 -4.73
N GLU A 105 -6.11 9.43 -4.14
CA GLU A 105 -6.86 10.63 -4.53
C GLU A 105 -6.68 10.98 -6.00
N ARG A 106 -5.45 10.90 -6.50
CA ARG A 106 -5.12 11.23 -7.89
C ARG A 106 -5.69 10.25 -8.92
N LEU A 107 -5.91 9.01 -8.54
CA LEU A 107 -6.38 7.96 -9.44
C LEU A 107 -7.89 7.72 -9.35
N LEU A 108 -8.50 8.09 -8.24
CA LEU A 108 -9.93 7.95 -8.02
C LEU A 108 -10.70 9.11 -8.64
N ARG A 109 -11.89 8.79 -9.12
CA ARG A 109 -12.77 9.74 -9.83
C ARG A 109 -13.62 10.54 -8.83
N GLN A 110 -14.29 11.58 -9.31
CA GLN A 110 -15.10 12.46 -8.45
C GLN A 110 -16.27 11.75 -7.74
N HIS A 111 -16.78 10.68 -8.32
CA HIS A 111 -17.86 9.88 -7.72
C HIS A 111 -17.37 8.74 -6.80
N ASP A 112 -16.05 8.51 -6.76
CA ASP A 112 -15.44 7.56 -5.83
C ASP A 112 -15.27 8.18 -4.43
N ARG A 113 -15.09 7.34 -3.41
CA ARG A 113 -14.97 7.77 -2.02
C ARG A 113 -13.64 7.34 -1.43
N LEU A 114 -13.02 8.24 -0.64
CA LEU A 114 -11.84 7.96 0.18
C LEU A 114 -12.22 8.00 1.66
N ARG A 115 -11.79 7.01 2.42
CA ARG A 115 -11.95 6.91 3.87
C ARG A 115 -10.58 6.63 4.47
N LEU A 116 -10.02 7.62 5.15
CA LEU A 116 -8.65 7.61 5.61
C LEU A 116 -8.64 7.62 7.14
N PHE A 117 -7.89 6.73 7.75
CA PHE A 117 -7.69 6.68 9.19
C PHE A 117 -6.24 6.95 9.51
N GLU A 118 -6.01 7.78 10.51
CA GLU A 118 -4.69 8.03 11.08
C GLU A 118 -4.82 8.22 12.60
N LEU A 119 -4.06 7.41 13.34
CA LEU A 119 -4.13 7.40 14.79
C LEU A 119 -3.19 8.45 15.40
N HIS A 120 -2.04 8.70 14.77
CA HIS A 120 -1.05 9.65 15.30
C HIS A 120 -1.57 11.08 15.16
N PRO A 121 -1.70 11.85 16.26
CA PRO A 121 -2.38 13.15 16.25
C PRO A 121 -1.78 14.18 15.29
N SER A 122 -0.44 14.24 15.20
CA SER A 122 0.22 15.20 14.31
C SER A 122 0.06 14.82 12.85
N ASP A 123 0.15 13.54 12.50
CA ASP A 123 0.06 13.09 11.13
C ASP A 123 -1.39 13.16 10.62
N ALA A 124 -2.36 12.85 11.48
CA ALA A 124 -3.78 13.06 11.19
C ALA A 124 -4.10 14.54 10.90
N ARG A 125 -3.51 15.48 11.66
CA ARG A 125 -3.67 16.91 11.41
C ARG A 125 -3.07 17.32 10.08
N ILE A 126 -1.84 16.88 9.78
CA ILE A 126 -1.17 17.18 8.51
C ILE A 126 -1.99 16.62 7.34
N LEU A 127 -2.46 15.38 7.46
CA LEU A 127 -3.31 14.73 6.47
C LEU A 127 -4.58 15.54 6.21
N GLN A 128 -5.30 15.94 7.26
CA GLN A 128 -6.52 16.76 7.15
C GLN A 128 -6.24 18.10 6.46
N ASP A 129 -5.16 18.79 6.84
CA ASP A 129 -4.80 20.08 6.25
C ASP A 129 -4.42 19.97 4.78
N ASN A 130 -3.68 18.91 4.40
CA ASN A 130 -3.30 18.64 3.02
C ASN A 130 -4.54 18.38 2.15
N PHE A 131 -5.46 17.54 2.60
CA PHE A 131 -6.66 17.24 1.81
C PHE A 131 -7.67 18.39 1.77
N ARG A 132 -7.78 19.20 2.85
CA ARG A 132 -8.59 20.43 2.83
C ARG A 132 -8.08 21.42 1.78
N LYS A 133 -6.75 21.63 1.71
CA LYS A 133 -6.14 22.51 0.70
C LYS A 133 -6.38 21.98 -0.72
N LEU A 134 -6.27 20.68 -0.91
CA LEU A 134 -6.51 20.03 -2.21
C LEU A 134 -7.97 20.22 -2.64
N GLU A 135 -8.95 19.93 -1.77
CA GLU A 135 -10.38 20.11 -2.06
C GLU A 135 -10.72 21.57 -2.35
N ALA A 136 -10.14 22.52 -1.61
CA ALA A 136 -10.31 23.95 -1.86
C ALA A 136 -9.77 24.37 -3.23
N HIS A 137 -8.60 23.84 -3.62
CA HIS A 137 -8.01 24.09 -4.94
C HIS A 137 -8.89 23.56 -6.08
N VAL A 138 -9.40 22.32 -5.97
CA VAL A 138 -10.31 21.72 -6.94
C VAL A 138 -11.62 22.50 -7.06
N ALA A 139 -12.17 22.94 -5.94
CA ALA A 139 -13.38 23.76 -5.90
C ALA A 139 -13.18 25.13 -6.58
N ALA A 140 -12.02 25.77 -6.39
CA ALA A 140 -11.65 27.04 -7.01
C ALA A 140 -11.55 26.94 -8.56
N GLN A 141 -11.26 25.73 -9.07
CA GLN A 141 -11.26 25.44 -10.52
C GLN A 141 -12.66 25.17 -11.10
N GLY A 142 -13.71 25.35 -10.33
CA GLY A 142 -15.11 25.15 -10.77
C GLY A 142 -15.50 23.67 -10.91
N VAL A 143 -14.68 22.74 -10.48
CA VAL A 143 -14.99 21.32 -10.49
C VAL A 143 -15.97 21.02 -9.35
N ARG A 144 -17.25 20.84 -9.68
CA ARG A 144 -18.25 20.42 -8.69
C ARG A 144 -17.96 18.97 -8.29
N THR A 145 -17.70 18.72 -7.01
CA THR A 145 -17.64 17.36 -6.47
C THR A 145 -19.03 16.74 -6.57
N GLY A 146 -19.26 15.93 -7.60
CA GLY A 146 -20.55 15.30 -7.86
C GLY A 146 -20.85 14.21 -6.85
N GLY A 147 -22.00 14.31 -6.19
CA GLY A 147 -22.57 13.26 -5.36
C GLY A 147 -22.96 13.72 -3.93
N ARG A 148 -23.94 13.04 -3.35
CA ARG A 148 -24.35 13.28 -1.96
C ARG A 148 -23.24 12.82 -1.00
N GLY A 149 -22.77 13.71 -0.11
CA GLY A 149 -21.82 13.45 0.96
C GLY A 149 -20.34 13.74 0.60
N THR A 150 -19.50 13.82 1.62
CA THR A 150 -18.07 14.16 1.53
C THR A 150 -17.29 13.08 0.76
N ARG A 151 -16.57 13.48 -0.32
CA ARG A 151 -15.75 12.58 -1.12
C ARG A 151 -14.60 12.00 -0.30
N ILE A 152 -13.86 12.85 0.39
CA ILE A 152 -12.70 12.48 1.19
C ILE A 152 -13.03 12.70 2.67
N LEU A 153 -12.92 11.65 3.47
CA LEU A 153 -13.11 11.74 4.92
C LEU A 153 -11.86 11.24 5.63
N VAL A 154 -11.23 12.13 6.38
CA VAL A 154 -10.10 11.81 7.24
C VAL A 154 -10.59 11.65 8.67
N ASN A 155 -10.39 10.47 9.22
CA ASN A 155 -10.77 10.10 10.58
C ASN A 155 -9.51 10.03 11.45
N LYS A 156 -9.42 10.86 12.50
CA LYS A 156 -8.43 10.70 13.55
C LYS A 156 -8.87 9.55 14.45
N GLY A 157 -8.27 8.37 14.26
CA GLY A 157 -8.63 7.20 15.05
C GLY A 157 -8.02 5.90 14.53
N ASP A 158 -8.33 4.84 15.23
CA ASP A 158 -7.87 3.48 14.93
C ASP A 158 -8.58 2.92 13.68
N GLY A 159 -7.82 2.71 12.61
CA GLY A 159 -8.34 2.20 11.35
C GLY A 159 -8.81 0.75 11.40
N PHE A 160 -8.22 -0.08 12.27
CA PHE A 160 -8.71 -1.45 12.49
C PHE A 160 -10.13 -1.43 13.06
N ALA A 161 -10.37 -0.59 14.06
CA ALA A 161 -11.69 -0.47 14.68
C ALA A 161 -12.71 0.23 13.77
N GLY A 162 -12.26 1.22 13.00
CA GLY A 162 -13.12 2.02 12.12
C GLY A 162 -13.58 1.29 10.86
N LEU A 163 -12.79 0.33 10.37
CA LEU A 163 -13.06 -0.37 9.12
C LEU A 163 -14.43 -1.05 9.08
N LYS A 164 -14.84 -1.69 10.18
CA LYS A 164 -16.10 -2.44 10.25
C LYS A 164 -17.35 -1.61 9.96
N ALA A 165 -17.32 -0.31 10.26
CA ALA A 165 -18.46 0.59 10.01
C ALA A 165 -18.58 1.00 8.53
N LEU A 166 -17.55 0.77 7.72
CA LEU A 166 -17.49 1.13 6.31
C LEU A 166 -17.77 -0.05 5.37
N LEU A 167 -17.90 -1.27 5.90
CA LEU A 167 -18.08 -2.47 5.11
C LEU A 167 -19.48 -3.11 5.30
N PRO A 168 -20.15 -3.51 4.20
CA PRO A 168 -19.75 -3.28 2.81
C PRO A 168 -19.96 -1.82 2.39
N PRO A 169 -19.16 -1.26 1.47
CA PRO A 169 -19.42 0.06 0.92
C PRO A 169 -20.74 0.06 0.13
N PRO A 170 -21.45 1.20 0.06
CA PRO A 170 -22.73 1.28 -0.66
C PRO A 170 -22.67 0.83 -2.12
N SER A 171 -21.55 1.08 -2.78
CA SER A 171 -21.30 0.65 -4.17
C SER A 171 -21.00 -0.84 -4.32
N ARG A 172 -20.76 -1.57 -3.22
CA ARG A 172 -20.25 -2.94 -3.18
C ARG A 172 -18.97 -3.14 -4.01
N ARG A 173 -18.19 -2.07 -4.16
CA ARG A 173 -16.88 -2.06 -4.82
C ARG A 173 -15.91 -1.30 -3.93
N GLY A 174 -14.83 -1.96 -3.51
CA GLY A 174 -13.89 -1.35 -2.58
C GLY A 174 -12.52 -2.01 -2.58
N LEU A 175 -11.54 -1.18 -2.24
CA LEU A 175 -10.17 -1.55 -1.94
C LEU A 175 -9.82 -1.06 -0.55
N VAL A 176 -9.34 -1.94 0.30
CA VAL A 176 -8.84 -1.62 1.65
C VAL A 176 -7.34 -1.84 1.68
N LEU A 177 -6.59 -0.83 2.10
CA LEU A 177 -5.17 -0.95 2.43
C LEU A 177 -4.99 -1.03 3.95
N LEU A 178 -4.24 -2.04 4.40
CA LEU A 178 -3.79 -2.20 5.77
C LEU A 178 -2.26 -2.13 5.79
N ASP A 179 -1.73 -1.08 6.42
CA ASP A 179 -0.30 -0.78 6.48
C ASP A 179 0.09 -0.29 7.89
N PRO A 180 -0.14 -1.12 8.95
CA PRO A 180 0.23 -0.73 10.30
C PRO A 180 1.76 -0.66 10.46
N PRO A 181 2.27 0.05 11.48
CA PRO A 181 3.70 0.25 11.69
C PRO A 181 4.45 -1.02 12.10
N TYR A 182 3.75 -2.05 12.57
CA TYR A 182 4.34 -3.30 13.07
C TYR A 182 5.39 -3.13 14.18
N GLU A 183 5.39 -1.99 14.88
CA GLU A 183 6.18 -1.80 16.09
C GLU A 183 5.73 -2.78 17.18
N ASP A 184 4.40 -2.90 17.33
CA ASP A 184 3.79 -3.86 18.23
C ASP A 184 3.56 -5.21 17.52
N LYS A 185 3.99 -6.30 18.19
CA LYS A 185 3.72 -7.66 17.71
C LYS A 185 2.21 -7.96 17.57
N LEU A 186 1.38 -7.25 18.33
CA LEU A 186 -0.07 -7.35 18.24
C LEU A 186 -0.63 -6.91 16.87
N ASP A 187 0.06 -6.07 16.12
CA ASP A 187 -0.40 -5.62 14.81
C ASP A 187 -0.58 -6.78 13.83
N TYR A 188 0.32 -7.78 13.86
CA TYR A 188 0.19 -8.98 13.03
C TYR A 188 -1.11 -9.75 13.30
N ARG A 189 -1.48 -9.85 14.56
CA ARG A 189 -2.74 -10.49 14.97
C ARG A 189 -3.94 -9.62 14.62
N ARG A 190 -3.86 -8.31 14.87
CA ARG A 190 -4.91 -7.34 14.54
C ARG A 190 -5.24 -7.33 13.06
N VAL A 191 -4.22 -7.36 12.19
CA VAL A 191 -4.40 -7.49 10.73
C VAL A 191 -5.22 -8.73 10.40
N GLN A 192 -4.87 -9.91 10.94
CA GLN A 192 -5.58 -11.15 10.68
C GLN A 192 -7.04 -11.10 11.16
N GLU A 193 -7.27 -10.62 12.38
CA GLU A 193 -8.61 -10.52 12.97
C GLU A 193 -9.50 -9.53 12.22
N THR A 194 -8.93 -8.37 11.86
CA THR A 194 -9.62 -7.35 11.07
C THR A 194 -10.02 -7.87 9.69
N LEU A 195 -9.14 -8.58 9.00
CA LEU A 195 -9.45 -9.16 7.70
C LEU A 195 -10.51 -10.26 7.78
N LYS A 196 -10.48 -11.07 8.83
CA LYS A 196 -11.51 -12.09 9.06
C LYS A 196 -12.90 -11.45 9.24
N ASP A 197 -13.02 -10.40 10.03
CA ASP A 197 -14.26 -9.64 10.18
C ASP A 197 -14.66 -8.93 8.88
N ALA A 198 -13.69 -8.29 8.20
CA ALA A 198 -13.94 -7.58 6.95
C ALA A 198 -14.45 -8.51 5.84
N LEU A 199 -13.89 -9.69 5.68
CA LEU A 199 -14.35 -10.70 4.71
C LEU A 199 -15.76 -11.21 5.04
N SER A 200 -16.12 -11.34 6.33
CA SER A 200 -17.49 -11.74 6.71
C SER A 200 -18.52 -10.69 6.33
N ARG A 201 -18.16 -9.41 6.30
CA ARG A 201 -19.02 -8.28 5.93
C ARG A 201 -19.03 -8.01 4.44
N PHE A 202 -17.87 -8.15 3.80
CA PHE A 202 -17.67 -7.81 2.40
C PHE A 202 -16.71 -8.82 1.74
N ALA A 203 -17.22 -10.00 1.44
CA ALA A 203 -16.45 -11.14 0.92
C ALA A 203 -15.75 -10.86 -0.43
N THR A 204 -16.30 -9.94 -1.24
CA THR A 204 -15.80 -9.61 -2.59
C THR A 204 -14.88 -8.39 -2.62
N GLY A 205 -14.61 -7.77 -1.47
CA GLY A 205 -13.68 -6.65 -1.35
C GLY A 205 -12.25 -7.04 -1.70
N ILE A 206 -11.50 -6.11 -2.28
CA ILE A 206 -10.05 -6.26 -2.44
C ILE A 206 -9.39 -5.76 -1.17
N TYR A 207 -8.58 -6.61 -0.54
CA TYR A 207 -7.83 -6.24 0.67
C TYR A 207 -6.34 -6.38 0.40
N ALA A 208 -5.60 -5.29 0.54
CA ALA A 208 -4.15 -5.25 0.38
C ALA A 208 -3.49 -5.02 1.74
N VAL A 209 -2.57 -5.88 2.11
CA VAL A 209 -1.78 -5.79 3.33
C VAL A 209 -0.33 -5.61 2.95
N TRP A 210 0.27 -4.52 3.38
CA TRP A 210 1.72 -4.40 3.40
C TRP A 210 2.27 -4.89 4.74
N TYR A 211 3.45 -5.51 4.75
CA TYR A 211 4.14 -5.88 5.98
C TYR A 211 5.65 -6.03 5.77
N PRO A 212 6.47 -5.73 6.80
CA PRO A 212 7.91 -5.96 6.74
C PRO A 212 8.23 -7.45 6.92
N LEU A 213 9.16 -7.98 6.14
CA LEU A 213 9.69 -9.33 6.33
C LEU A 213 10.87 -9.26 7.32
N LEU A 214 10.54 -9.49 8.59
CA LEU A 214 11.50 -9.46 9.69
C LEU A 214 11.81 -10.88 10.17
N GLN A 215 12.92 -11.02 10.93
CA GLN A 215 13.30 -12.33 11.48
C GLN A 215 12.35 -12.85 12.56
N ARG A 216 11.51 -11.98 13.14
CA ARG A 216 10.52 -12.37 14.16
C ARG A 216 9.46 -13.34 13.61
N MET A 217 9.03 -14.25 14.47
CA MET A 217 8.10 -15.33 14.10
C MET A 217 6.76 -14.80 13.57
N GLU A 218 6.23 -13.73 14.15
CA GLU A 218 4.96 -13.12 13.77
C GLU A 218 4.96 -12.67 12.31
N SER A 219 6.06 -12.03 11.86
CA SER A 219 6.27 -11.64 10.47
C SER A 219 6.32 -12.86 9.54
N ARG A 220 7.11 -13.87 9.89
CA ARG A 220 7.27 -15.08 9.08
C ARG A 220 5.98 -15.88 8.92
N GLN A 221 5.11 -15.86 9.92
CA GLN A 221 3.86 -16.62 9.93
C GLN A 221 2.67 -15.85 9.33
N LEU A 222 2.79 -14.52 9.13
CA LEU A 222 1.65 -13.72 8.71
C LEU A 222 1.06 -14.21 7.38
N ALA A 223 1.89 -14.37 6.34
CA ALA A 223 1.42 -14.81 5.03
C ALA A 223 0.66 -16.16 5.11
N ASP A 224 1.20 -17.14 5.84
CA ASP A 224 0.55 -18.44 6.00
C ASP A 224 -0.77 -18.37 6.76
N ARG A 225 -0.91 -17.42 7.69
CA ARG A 225 -2.17 -17.15 8.37
C ARG A 225 -3.19 -16.49 7.45
N LEU A 226 -2.75 -15.55 6.62
CA LEU A 226 -3.60 -14.85 5.65
C LEU A 226 -4.08 -15.77 4.53
N LYS A 227 -3.26 -16.73 4.08
CA LYS A 227 -3.64 -17.77 3.10
C LYS A 227 -4.83 -18.64 3.53
N ARG A 228 -5.14 -18.69 4.84
CA ARG A 228 -6.25 -19.47 5.42
C ARG A 228 -7.55 -18.68 5.57
N LEU A 229 -7.54 -17.37 5.30
CA LEU A 229 -8.73 -16.54 5.40
C LEU A 229 -9.73 -16.91 4.29
N PRO A 230 -11.05 -16.80 4.53
CA PRO A 230 -12.09 -17.23 3.60
C PRO A 230 -12.33 -16.24 2.45
N ALA A 231 -11.26 -15.91 1.71
CA ALA A 231 -11.33 -15.13 0.47
C ALA A 231 -11.55 -16.05 -0.74
N SER A 232 -11.90 -15.50 -1.90
CA SER A 232 -12.01 -16.31 -3.13
C SER A 232 -10.64 -16.75 -3.65
N SER A 233 -9.65 -15.88 -3.51
CA SER A 233 -8.26 -16.13 -3.92
C SER A 233 -7.33 -15.19 -3.18
N TRP A 234 -6.03 -15.45 -3.27
CA TRP A 234 -5.00 -14.59 -2.71
C TRP A 234 -3.80 -14.50 -3.65
N LEU A 235 -3.06 -13.41 -3.55
CA LEU A 235 -1.77 -13.18 -4.17
C LEU A 235 -0.81 -12.67 -3.10
N HIS A 236 0.40 -13.19 -3.10
CA HIS A 236 1.48 -12.78 -2.21
C HIS A 236 2.73 -12.47 -3.02
N VAL A 237 3.23 -11.27 -2.91
CA VAL A 237 4.49 -10.84 -3.53
C VAL A 237 5.42 -10.29 -2.47
N THR A 238 6.70 -10.65 -2.54
CA THR A 238 7.76 -10.11 -1.68
C THR A 238 8.88 -9.52 -2.51
N LEU A 239 9.55 -8.53 -1.96
CA LEU A 239 10.77 -7.96 -2.51
C LEU A 239 11.83 -7.92 -1.42
N SER A 240 12.95 -8.56 -1.67
CA SER A 240 14.18 -8.49 -0.87
C SER A 240 15.24 -7.75 -1.68
N ILE A 241 15.82 -6.69 -1.12
CA ILE A 241 16.87 -5.91 -1.79
C ILE A 241 18.28 -6.33 -1.38
N SER A 242 18.39 -7.11 -0.31
CA SER A 242 19.66 -7.65 0.18
C SER A 242 19.44 -8.88 1.07
N SER A 243 20.50 -9.56 1.39
CA SER A 243 20.55 -10.52 2.49
C SER A 243 20.24 -9.83 3.81
N PRO A 244 19.59 -10.51 4.78
CA PRO A 244 19.44 -9.98 6.13
C PRO A 244 20.81 -9.75 6.78
N THR A 245 20.96 -8.63 7.50
CA THR A 245 22.17 -8.39 8.30
C THR A 245 22.27 -9.40 9.45
N PRO A 246 23.47 -9.79 9.88
CA PRO A 246 23.68 -10.75 10.98
C PRO A 246 23.02 -10.31 12.30
N ASP A 247 22.96 -9.02 12.55
CA ASP A 247 22.33 -8.41 13.72
C ASP A 247 20.82 -8.25 13.59
N GLY A 248 20.25 -8.52 12.39
CA GLY A 248 18.83 -8.42 12.11
C GLY A 248 18.28 -6.99 12.03
N PHE A 249 19.15 -5.98 12.04
CA PHE A 249 18.72 -4.59 11.91
C PHE A 249 18.49 -4.17 10.46
N GLY A 250 17.58 -3.21 10.28
CA GLY A 250 17.22 -2.66 8.98
C GLY A 250 16.06 -3.39 8.29
N LEU A 251 15.42 -2.69 7.38
CA LEU A 251 14.35 -3.24 6.54
C LEU A 251 14.96 -3.67 5.20
N HIS A 252 15.22 -4.97 5.04
CA HIS A 252 15.80 -5.54 3.82
C HIS A 252 14.75 -6.09 2.87
N SER A 253 13.59 -6.43 3.40
CA SER A 253 12.55 -7.11 2.66
C SER A 253 11.16 -6.71 3.14
N SER A 254 10.22 -6.63 2.22
CA SER A 254 8.82 -6.41 2.53
C SER A 254 7.91 -7.23 1.62
N GLY A 255 6.65 -7.36 2.01
CA GLY A 255 5.66 -8.09 1.25
C GLY A 255 4.35 -7.34 1.10
N MET A 256 3.66 -7.64 0.00
CA MET A 256 2.25 -7.31 -0.20
C MET A 256 1.44 -8.57 -0.28
N PHE A 257 0.42 -8.68 0.56
CA PHE A 257 -0.54 -9.78 0.52
C PHE A 257 -1.91 -9.25 0.11
N ILE A 258 -2.46 -9.77 -0.98
CA ILE A 258 -3.72 -9.29 -1.55
C ILE A 258 -4.75 -10.41 -1.48
N LEU A 259 -5.88 -10.16 -0.83
CA LEU A 259 -7.07 -11.01 -0.85
C LEU A 259 -8.00 -10.52 -1.95
N ASN A 260 -8.57 -11.46 -2.71
CA ASN A 260 -9.37 -11.21 -3.91
C ASN A 260 -8.65 -10.33 -4.95
N PRO A 261 -7.39 -10.67 -5.33
CA PRO A 261 -6.65 -9.89 -6.30
C PRO A 261 -7.36 -9.86 -7.65
N PRO A 262 -7.30 -8.75 -8.40
CA PRO A 262 -7.74 -8.75 -9.78
C PRO A 262 -6.84 -9.64 -10.63
N TRP A 263 -7.41 -10.27 -11.65
CA TRP A 263 -6.69 -11.18 -12.55
C TRP A 263 -5.51 -10.52 -13.30
N THR A 264 -5.54 -9.20 -13.43
CA THR A 264 -4.48 -8.41 -14.09
C THR A 264 -3.24 -8.22 -13.22
N LEU A 265 -3.34 -8.46 -11.90
CA LEU A 265 -2.26 -8.11 -10.96
C LEU A 265 -1.07 -9.07 -11.08
N GLU A 266 -1.30 -10.37 -11.16
CA GLU A 266 -0.22 -11.37 -11.24
C GLU A 266 0.66 -11.18 -12.48
N PRO A 267 0.14 -11.13 -13.73
CA PRO A 267 0.98 -10.93 -14.91
C PRO A 267 1.73 -9.59 -14.89
N MET A 268 1.13 -8.54 -14.33
CA MET A 268 1.79 -7.25 -14.15
C MET A 268 2.99 -7.37 -13.22
N LEU A 269 2.84 -8.04 -12.07
CA LEU A 269 3.94 -8.26 -11.12
C LEU A 269 5.05 -9.15 -11.71
N ARG A 270 4.71 -10.19 -12.46
CA ARG A 270 5.70 -11.01 -13.15
C ARG A 270 6.61 -10.20 -14.07
N GLY A 271 6.06 -9.22 -14.78
CA GLY A 271 6.84 -8.32 -15.64
C GLY A 271 7.63 -7.26 -14.87
N MET A 272 7.13 -6.83 -13.72
CA MET A 272 7.71 -5.72 -12.96
C MET A 272 8.80 -6.15 -11.98
N MET A 273 8.60 -7.27 -11.26
CA MET A 273 9.43 -7.64 -10.12
C MET A 273 10.90 -7.93 -10.47
N PRO A 274 11.23 -8.61 -11.60
CA PRO A 274 12.63 -8.80 -11.99
C PRO A 274 13.38 -7.48 -12.17
N TYR A 275 12.70 -6.48 -12.72
CA TYR A 275 13.28 -5.14 -12.89
C TYR A 275 13.55 -4.47 -11.53
N LEU A 276 12.63 -4.57 -10.58
CA LEU A 276 12.83 -4.03 -9.24
C LEU A 276 14.01 -4.69 -8.53
N VAL A 277 14.17 -6.02 -8.64
CA VAL A 277 15.33 -6.73 -8.08
C VAL A 277 16.62 -6.20 -8.68
N THR A 278 16.69 -6.04 -10.01
CA THR A 278 17.87 -5.53 -10.70
C THR A 278 18.23 -4.11 -10.27
N VAL A 279 17.22 -3.23 -10.13
CA VAL A 279 17.47 -1.81 -9.89
C VAL A 279 17.64 -1.48 -8.41
N LEU A 280 16.88 -2.14 -7.53
CA LEU A 280 16.89 -1.85 -6.09
C LEU A 280 17.81 -2.78 -5.30
N GLY A 281 18.18 -3.93 -5.86
CA GLY A 281 19.08 -4.88 -5.22
C GLY A 281 20.43 -4.26 -4.87
N THR A 282 20.96 -4.64 -3.70
CA THR A 282 22.24 -4.13 -3.19
C THR A 282 23.30 -5.22 -2.99
N ASP A 283 22.87 -6.50 -2.98
CA ASP A 283 23.78 -7.66 -2.93
C ASP A 283 23.16 -8.88 -3.66
N ALA A 284 23.87 -10.00 -3.65
CA ALA A 284 23.46 -11.25 -4.29
C ALA A 284 22.22 -11.91 -3.64
N GLY A 285 21.81 -11.45 -2.46
CA GLY A 285 20.59 -11.90 -1.78
C GLY A 285 19.31 -11.20 -2.29
N ALA A 286 19.44 -10.23 -3.18
CA ALA A 286 18.28 -9.55 -3.75
C ALA A 286 17.45 -10.53 -4.61
N HIS A 287 16.16 -10.64 -4.28
CA HIS A 287 15.23 -11.53 -4.98
C HIS A 287 13.77 -11.10 -4.75
N PHE A 288 12.86 -11.73 -5.45
CA PHE A 288 11.43 -11.62 -5.18
C PHE A 288 10.78 -12.99 -5.11
N THR A 289 9.62 -13.07 -4.47
CA THR A 289 8.71 -14.21 -4.58
C THR A 289 7.35 -13.73 -5.07
N LEU A 290 6.66 -14.55 -5.85
CA LEU A 290 5.29 -14.28 -6.29
C LEU A 290 4.51 -15.59 -6.25
N GLU A 291 3.51 -15.62 -5.38
CA GLU A 291 2.66 -16.79 -5.17
C GLU A 291 1.19 -16.40 -5.31
N THR A 292 0.39 -17.26 -5.90
CA THR A 292 -1.06 -17.12 -5.97
C THR A 292 -1.73 -18.41 -5.53
N GLY A 293 -2.97 -18.31 -5.07
CA GLY A 293 -3.72 -19.48 -4.69
C GLY A 293 -5.13 -19.19 -4.23
N THR A 294 -5.81 -20.27 -3.86
CA THR A 294 -7.10 -20.23 -3.17
C THR A 294 -6.92 -20.67 -1.72
N PRO A 295 -7.78 -20.26 -0.80
CA PRO A 295 -7.73 -20.72 0.58
C PRO A 295 -7.82 -22.24 0.67
N ILE A 296 -6.98 -22.83 1.50
CA ILE A 296 -7.01 -24.27 1.75
C ILE A 296 -8.18 -24.56 2.70
N ALA A 297 -9.13 -25.37 2.25
CA ALA A 297 -10.22 -25.80 3.11
C ALA A 297 -9.69 -26.57 4.33
N PRO A 298 -10.31 -26.41 5.52
CA PRO A 298 -9.91 -27.17 6.71
C PRO A 298 -9.95 -28.68 6.38
N GLY A 299 -8.77 -29.35 6.44
CA GLY A 299 -8.64 -30.78 6.18
C GLY A 299 -7.94 -31.17 4.87
N GLN A 300 -7.67 -30.27 3.94
CA GLN A 300 -6.89 -30.57 2.73
C GLN A 300 -5.37 -30.37 2.95
N ARG A 301 -4.55 -31.38 2.62
CA ARG A 301 -3.08 -31.27 2.55
C ARG A 301 -2.69 -30.51 1.28
N ARG A 302 -1.63 -29.70 1.36
CA ARG A 302 -1.07 -28.87 0.28
C ARG A 302 -0.93 -29.66 -1.03
N ALA A 303 -1.64 -29.26 -2.08
CA ALA A 303 -1.21 -29.50 -3.44
C ALA A 303 -0.02 -28.56 -3.74
N SER A 304 0.95 -29.02 -4.49
CA SER A 304 2.22 -28.36 -4.77
C SER A 304 2.04 -26.91 -5.26
N VAL A 305 2.60 -25.98 -4.52
CA VAL A 305 2.73 -24.58 -4.91
C VAL A 305 3.70 -24.49 -6.08
N GLN A 306 3.26 -24.02 -7.24
CA GLN A 306 4.17 -23.64 -8.31
C GLN A 306 4.97 -22.41 -7.84
N ARG A 307 6.23 -22.62 -7.52
CA ARG A 307 7.23 -21.56 -7.31
C ARG A 307 7.87 -21.27 -8.66
N SER A 308 7.71 -20.05 -9.13
CA SER A 308 8.51 -19.52 -10.23
C SER A 308 9.65 -18.73 -9.62
N SER A 309 10.84 -19.24 -9.72
CA SER A 309 12.10 -18.55 -9.43
C SER A 309 12.51 -17.68 -10.62
#